data_2e4389b6f99a3adf2497068d8ad9d884
#
_entry.id   2e4389b6f99a3adf2497068d8ad9d884
#
_cell.length_a   1.000
_cell.length_b   1.000
_cell.length_c   1.000
_cell.angle_alpha   90.00
_cell.angle_beta   90.00
_cell.angle_gamma   90.00
#
_symmetry.space_group_name_H-M   'P 1'
#
loop_
_entity.id
_entity.type
_entity.pdbx_description
1 polymer ?
#
loop_
_entity_poly.entity_id
_entity_poly.type
_entity_poly.pdbx_seq_one_letter_code
_entity_poly.pdbx_strand_id
1 'polypeptide(L)'
;MPCGDFNWMRYVMEASSIQYIGGDIVPDLIKSNNQRYTDKNISFINLDLTKGPLPTADLMLCRDCLFHLSYDDIKRTLEVFLSSSVNYLLTTSSAAPEGSRLTNTNIITGDIRK
;
A
#
# COMPACT_ATOMS: atom_id res chain seq x y z
N MET A 1 0.60 -1.36 -1.14
CA MET A 1 0.26 -0.48 -2.26
C MET A 1 1.08 0.79 -2.18
N PRO A 2 1.57 1.30 -3.26
CA PRO A 2 1.52 0.75 -4.60
C PRO A 2 2.32 -0.54 -4.71
N CYS A 3 1.88 -1.47 -5.55
CA CYS A 3 2.57 -2.76 -5.68
C CYS A 3 3.80 -2.72 -6.57
N GLY A 4 3.92 -1.70 -7.41
CA GLY A 4 4.99 -1.61 -8.38
C GLY A 4 5.05 -2.82 -9.31
N ASP A 5 6.25 -3.18 -9.71
CA ASP A 5 6.49 -4.29 -10.64
C ASP A 5 6.51 -5.68 -9.99
N PHE A 6 6.20 -5.77 -8.72
CA PHE A 6 6.20 -7.02 -7.95
C PHE A 6 7.59 -7.66 -7.80
N ASN A 7 8.63 -6.95 -8.09
CA ASN A 7 9.98 -7.51 -8.22
C ASN A 7 10.51 -8.13 -6.91
N TRP A 8 10.31 -7.46 -5.77
CA TRP A 8 10.77 -7.97 -4.47
C TRP A 8 9.68 -8.79 -3.74
N MET A 9 8.43 -8.41 -3.88
CA MET A 9 7.32 -9.04 -3.17
C MET A 9 7.11 -10.49 -3.60
N ARG A 10 7.46 -10.84 -4.83
CA ARG A 10 7.36 -12.22 -5.33
C ARG A 10 8.15 -13.21 -4.44
N TYR A 11 9.29 -12.78 -3.92
CA TYR A 11 10.09 -13.63 -3.03
C TYR A 11 9.42 -13.84 -1.67
N VAL A 12 8.74 -12.83 -1.17
CA VAL A 12 7.94 -12.96 0.05
C VAL A 12 6.79 -13.95 -0.17
N MET A 13 6.13 -13.88 -1.32
CA MET A 13 5.02 -14.77 -1.65
C MET A 13 5.47 -16.20 -1.83
N GLU A 14 6.63 -16.44 -2.40
CA GLU A 14 7.20 -17.79 -2.53
C GLU A 14 7.43 -18.46 -1.16
N ALA A 15 7.73 -17.66 -0.14
CA ALA A 15 8.03 -18.13 1.21
C ALA A 15 6.81 -18.16 2.14
N SER A 16 5.63 -17.80 1.67
CA SER A 16 4.45 -17.63 2.51
C SER A 16 3.20 -18.24 1.87
N SER A 17 2.18 -18.47 2.70
CA SER A 17 0.87 -18.98 2.27
C SER A 17 -0.23 -17.91 2.29
N ILE A 18 0.14 -16.64 2.33
CA ILE A 18 -0.82 -15.54 2.35
C ILE A 18 -1.44 -15.34 0.96
N GLN A 19 -2.62 -14.73 0.97
CA GLN A 19 -3.23 -14.22 -0.25
C GLN A 19 -2.81 -12.78 -0.46
N TYR A 20 -2.42 -12.44 -1.67
CA TYR A 20 -1.89 -11.14 -2.04
C TYR A 20 -2.74 -10.47 -3.12
N ILE A 21 -3.09 -9.21 -2.86
CA ILE A 21 -3.73 -8.34 -3.85
C ILE A 21 -2.82 -7.14 -4.03
N GLY A 22 -2.17 -7.05 -5.17
CA GLY A 22 -1.35 -5.90 -5.54
C GLY A 22 -2.22 -4.82 -6.19
N GLY A 23 -2.08 -3.59 -5.73
CA GLY A 23 -2.79 -2.48 -6.34
C GLY A 23 -1.85 -1.37 -6.74
N ASP A 24 -2.13 -0.76 -7.87
CA ASP A 24 -1.39 0.39 -8.37
C ASP A 24 -2.29 1.25 -9.24
N ILE A 25 -1.94 2.53 -9.36
CA ILE A 25 -2.70 3.47 -10.18
C ILE A 25 -2.36 3.38 -11.67
N VAL A 26 -1.23 2.77 -12.03
CA VAL A 26 -0.74 2.66 -13.39
C VAL A 26 -1.34 1.42 -14.08
N PRO A 27 -2.28 1.60 -15.05
CA PRO A 27 -2.96 0.46 -15.65
C PRO A 27 -2.06 -0.52 -16.39
N ASP A 28 -1.07 -0.02 -17.10
CA ASP A 28 -0.14 -0.86 -17.87
C ASP A 28 0.71 -1.75 -16.96
N LEU A 29 1.10 -1.24 -15.80
CA LEU A 29 1.83 -1.99 -14.79
C LEU A 29 0.98 -3.14 -14.24
N ILE A 30 -0.28 -2.87 -13.92
CA ILE A 30 -1.22 -3.89 -13.46
C ILE A 30 -1.47 -4.95 -14.52
N LYS A 31 -1.63 -4.54 -15.76
CA LYS A 31 -1.78 -5.48 -16.88
C LYS A 31 -0.57 -6.40 -17.01
N SER A 32 0.63 -5.84 -16.97
CA SER A 32 1.88 -6.60 -17.03
C SER A 32 2.00 -7.58 -15.86
N ASN A 33 1.71 -7.14 -14.65
CA ASN A 33 1.77 -7.97 -13.46
C ASN A 33 0.75 -9.10 -13.51
N ASN A 34 -0.46 -8.84 -13.99
CA ASN A 34 -1.48 -9.87 -14.16
C ASN A 34 -1.07 -10.94 -15.16
N GLN A 35 -0.38 -10.56 -16.22
CA GLN A 35 0.11 -11.50 -17.22
C GLN A 35 1.26 -12.37 -16.70
N ARG A 36 2.10 -11.82 -15.83
CA ARG A 36 3.33 -12.48 -15.36
C ARG A 36 3.16 -13.28 -14.08
N TYR A 37 2.35 -12.79 -13.14
CA TYR A 37 2.42 -13.24 -11.75
C TYR A 37 1.08 -13.70 -11.16
N THR A 38 -0.04 -13.47 -11.82
CA THR A 38 -1.34 -13.89 -11.30
C THR A 38 -1.42 -15.40 -11.15
N ASP A 39 -1.80 -15.85 -9.97
CA ASP A 39 -2.12 -17.25 -9.68
C ASP A 39 -3.28 -17.32 -8.67
N LYS A 40 -3.52 -18.49 -8.09
CA LYS A 40 -4.62 -18.66 -7.13
C LYS A 40 -4.51 -17.80 -5.86
N ASN A 41 -3.29 -17.37 -5.49
CA ASN A 41 -3.03 -16.59 -4.28
C ASN A 41 -2.55 -15.16 -4.59
N ILE A 42 -2.34 -14.83 -5.84
CA ILE A 42 -1.78 -13.55 -6.28
C ILE A 42 -2.67 -12.95 -7.35
N SER A 43 -3.14 -11.73 -7.11
CA SER A 43 -3.90 -10.95 -8.09
C SER A 43 -3.49 -9.49 -8.04
N PHE A 44 -3.82 -8.76 -9.09
CA PHE A 44 -3.50 -7.34 -9.20
C PHE A 44 -4.72 -6.56 -9.66
N ILE A 45 -4.92 -5.39 -9.08
CA ILE A 45 -6.02 -4.49 -9.40
C ILE A 45 -5.50 -3.08 -9.68
N ASN A 46 -6.16 -2.38 -10.59
CA ASN A 46 -5.93 -0.96 -10.77
C ASN A 46 -6.68 -0.22 -9.67
N LEU A 47 -5.96 0.52 -8.85
CA LEU A 47 -6.51 1.15 -7.66
C LEU A 47 -5.90 2.52 -7.40
N ASP A 48 -6.76 3.51 -7.20
CA ASP A 48 -6.39 4.82 -6.69
C ASP A 48 -6.65 4.86 -5.18
N LEU A 49 -5.59 4.97 -4.38
CA LEU A 49 -5.67 4.98 -2.93
C LEU A 49 -6.49 6.14 -2.37
N THR A 50 -6.56 7.25 -3.09
CA THR A 50 -7.31 8.43 -2.65
C THR A 50 -8.81 8.32 -2.86
N LYS A 51 -9.24 7.33 -3.64
CA LYS A 51 -10.65 7.13 -4.01
C LYS A 51 -11.20 5.82 -3.50
N GLY A 52 -10.42 4.76 -3.57
CA GLY A 52 -10.89 3.42 -3.21
C GLY A 52 -11.99 2.90 -4.15
N PRO A 53 -12.83 1.96 -3.72
CA PRO A 53 -12.75 1.26 -2.45
C PRO A 53 -11.59 0.27 -2.37
N LEU A 54 -11.15 -0.03 -1.17
CA LEU A 54 -10.13 -1.07 -0.96
C LEU A 54 -10.76 -2.46 -1.02
N PRO A 55 -10.05 -3.44 -1.56
CA PRO A 55 -10.52 -4.83 -1.50
C PRO A 55 -10.55 -5.33 -0.05
N THR A 56 -11.29 -6.40 0.18
CA THR A 56 -11.31 -7.06 1.49
C THR A 56 -9.95 -7.69 1.77
N ALA A 57 -9.35 -7.32 2.89
CA ALA A 57 -8.06 -7.83 3.32
C ALA A 57 -7.88 -7.62 4.83
N ASP A 58 -6.94 -8.30 5.43
CA ASP A 58 -6.60 -8.12 6.84
C ASP A 58 -5.62 -6.97 7.04
N LEU A 59 -4.64 -6.87 6.16
CA LEU A 59 -3.55 -5.92 6.24
C LEU A 59 -3.38 -5.19 4.90
N MET A 60 -3.20 -3.89 4.98
CA MET A 60 -2.76 -3.06 3.85
C MET A 60 -1.31 -2.67 4.07
N LEU A 61 -0.45 -3.03 3.12
CA LEU A 61 0.93 -2.58 3.08
C LEU A 61 1.05 -1.40 2.13
N CYS A 62 1.46 -0.25 2.65
CA CYS A 62 1.66 0.97 1.88
C CYS A 62 3.11 1.43 2.00
N ARG A 63 3.96 0.89 1.14
CA ARG A 63 5.39 1.14 1.18
C ARG A 63 5.78 2.24 0.20
N ASP A 64 6.60 3.18 0.66
CA ASP A 64 7.21 4.25 -0.15
C ASP A 64 6.18 5.05 -0.96
N CYS A 65 5.04 5.36 -0.37
CA CYS A 65 3.95 6.03 -1.05
C CYS A 65 3.48 7.30 -0.35
N LEU A 66 3.06 7.22 0.89
CA LEU A 66 2.34 8.33 1.55
C LEU A 66 3.17 9.60 1.63
N PHE A 67 4.47 9.50 1.86
CA PHE A 67 5.31 10.68 1.97
C PHE A 67 5.57 11.38 0.62
N HIS A 68 5.18 10.78 -0.50
CA HIS A 68 5.21 11.42 -1.82
C HIS A 68 3.90 12.15 -2.15
N LEU A 69 2.87 11.99 -1.34
CA LEU A 69 1.57 12.58 -1.56
C LEU A 69 1.42 13.93 -0.86
N SER A 70 0.52 14.76 -1.37
CA SER A 70 0.09 15.95 -0.64
C SER A 70 -0.63 15.56 0.65
N TYR A 71 -0.70 16.50 1.61
CA TYR A 71 -1.46 16.24 2.85
C TYR A 71 -2.92 15.92 2.59
N ASP A 72 -3.54 16.56 1.61
CA ASP A 72 -4.93 16.28 1.24
C ASP A 72 -5.08 14.85 0.72
N ASP A 73 -4.14 14.39 -0.08
CA ASP A 73 -4.17 13.02 -0.62
C ASP A 73 -3.86 11.98 0.46
N ILE A 74 -2.96 12.29 1.38
CA ILE A 74 -2.72 11.44 2.57
C ILE A 74 -4.01 11.32 3.38
N LYS A 75 -4.69 12.43 3.62
CA LYS A 75 -5.96 12.44 4.36
C LYS A 75 -7.01 11.59 3.67
N ARG A 76 -7.18 11.76 2.36
CA ARG A 76 -8.13 10.96 1.57
C ARG A 76 -7.80 9.47 1.64
N THR A 77 -6.53 9.12 1.52
CA THR A 77 -6.07 7.73 1.62
C THR A 77 -6.41 7.13 2.99
N LEU A 78 -6.17 7.87 4.07
CA LEU A 78 -6.51 7.42 5.42
C LEU A 78 -8.02 7.29 5.62
N GLU A 79 -8.80 8.19 5.04
CA GLU A 79 -10.27 8.11 5.07
C GLU A 79 -10.78 6.86 4.32
N VAL A 80 -10.20 6.57 3.17
CA VAL A 80 -10.51 5.35 2.40
C VAL A 80 -10.18 4.11 3.21
N PHE A 81 -9.01 4.08 3.86
CA PHE A 81 -8.64 2.99 4.76
C PHE A 81 -9.63 2.83 5.91
N LEU A 82 -9.97 3.92 6.59
CA LEU A 82 -10.88 3.89 7.74
C LEU A 82 -12.29 3.43 7.38
N SER A 83 -12.75 3.71 6.17
CA SER A 83 -14.06 3.24 5.70
C SER A 83 -14.04 1.83 5.11
N SER A 84 -12.88 1.22 4.98
CA SER A 84 -12.73 -0.14 4.47
C SER A 84 -12.88 -1.19 5.57
N SER A 85 -12.89 -2.47 5.16
CA SER A 85 -12.86 -3.61 6.10
C SER A 85 -11.45 -4.00 6.55
N VAL A 86 -10.42 -3.35 6.02
CA VAL A 86 -9.02 -3.62 6.36
C VAL A 86 -8.74 -3.14 7.79
N ASN A 87 -8.17 -4.01 8.63
CA ASN A 87 -7.97 -3.72 10.04
C ASN A 87 -6.63 -3.10 10.36
N TYR A 88 -5.61 -3.38 9.56
CA TYR A 88 -4.24 -2.94 9.83
C TYR A 88 -3.65 -2.23 8.62
N LEU A 89 -2.95 -1.13 8.88
CA LEU A 89 -2.15 -0.43 7.89
C LEU A 89 -0.69 -0.42 8.33
N LEU A 90 0.18 -1.00 7.52
CA LEU A 90 1.62 -0.89 7.68
C LEU A 90 2.15 0.04 6.60
N THR A 91 2.77 1.13 7.00
CA THR A 91 3.28 2.13 6.07
C THR A 91 4.67 2.59 6.43
N THR A 92 5.44 2.98 5.42
CA THR A 92 6.73 3.61 5.61
C THR A 92 6.58 5.10 5.82
N SER A 93 7.48 5.69 6.59
CA SER A 93 7.63 7.14 6.69
C SER A 93 9.10 7.50 6.53
N SER A 94 9.35 8.74 6.09
CA SER A 94 10.70 9.28 6.10
C SER A 94 11.05 9.74 7.51
N ALA A 95 12.17 9.22 8.05
CA ALA A 95 12.71 9.77 9.27
C ALA A 95 13.26 11.17 8.97
N ALA A 96 12.82 12.17 9.73
CA ALA A 96 13.43 13.49 9.65
C ALA A 96 14.87 13.43 10.18
N PRO A 97 15.83 14.17 9.59
CA PRO A 97 17.16 14.28 10.16
C PRO A 97 17.09 14.76 11.60
N GLU A 98 18.01 14.28 12.44
CA GLU A 98 18.12 14.72 13.82
C GLU A 98 18.21 16.24 13.90
N GLY A 99 17.37 16.86 14.73
CA GLY A 99 17.27 18.32 14.83
C GLY A 99 16.35 18.98 13.80
N SER A 100 15.79 18.26 12.87
CA SER A 100 14.80 18.77 11.94
C SER A 100 13.44 18.93 12.63
N ARG A 101 12.81 20.09 12.42
CA ARG A 101 11.45 20.35 12.93
C ARG A 101 10.35 19.77 12.02
N LEU A 102 10.73 19.34 10.85
CA LEU A 102 9.82 18.62 9.95
C LEU A 102 9.74 17.18 10.41
N THR A 103 9.18 17.04 11.56
CA THR A 103 8.86 15.71 12.01
C THR A 103 7.57 15.31 11.34
N ASN A 104 7.68 14.38 10.42
CA ASN A 104 6.55 13.54 10.06
C ASN A 104 6.17 12.63 11.22
N THR A 105 6.27 13.16 12.43
CA THR A 105 5.97 12.40 13.64
C THR A 105 4.52 11.98 13.72
N ASN A 106 3.70 12.56 12.88
CA ASN A 106 2.30 12.20 12.79
C ASN A 106 2.03 11.25 11.63
N ILE A 107 3.05 10.96 10.83
CA ILE A 107 2.98 9.94 9.81
C ILE A 107 3.63 8.72 10.41
N ILE A 108 2.90 7.95 10.71
CA ILE A 108 2.89 6.68 11.32
C ILE A 108 3.94 5.78 10.75
N THR A 109 4.96 5.59 11.51
CA THR A 109 5.87 4.47 11.36
C THR A 109 5.29 3.31 12.13
N GLY A 110 4.87 2.29 11.42
CA GLY A 110 4.37 1.09 12.06
C GLY A 110 2.93 0.76 11.68
N ASP A 111 2.24 0.03 12.52
CA ASP A 111 0.90 -0.40 12.22
C ASP A 111 -0.14 0.58 12.81
N ILE A 112 -1.17 0.87 12.01
CA ILE A 112 -2.36 1.58 12.45
C ILE A 112 -3.50 0.58 12.52
N ARG A 113 -4.13 0.53 13.67
CA ARG A 113 -5.36 -0.23 13.88
C ARG A 113 -6.55 0.73 13.89
N LYS A 114 -7.62 0.29 13.28
CA LYS A 114 -8.89 0.97 13.45
C LYS A 114 -9.39 0.90 14.88
#